data_f4f41e44f80450097f6294ceb8c9aa75
#
_entry.id   f4f41e44f80450097f6294ceb8c9aa75
#
_cell.length_a   1.000
_cell.length_b   1.000
_cell.length_c   1.000
_cell.angle_alpha   90.00
_cell.angle_beta   90.00
_cell.angle_gamma   90.00
#
_symmetry.space_group_name_H-M   'P 1'
#
loop_
_entity.id
_entity.type
_entity.pdbx_description
1 polymer ?
#
loop_
_entity_poly.entity_id
_entity_poly.type
_entity_poly.pdbx_seq_one_letter_code
_entity_poly.pdbx_strand_id
1 'polypeptide(L)'
;PQKAEGSSYRYYQAWDMAVLSACRQYRALGFTLEESAEMLGQHNPGAVLDELRGREEAIEKEIARQCQMLRTVRAWRREAEAACALMGRFELEANTATRFLPYQYGDELTRDEAHLSCVREWLGHIPYVYVGMLVPVGGSDACADAPITVGLGMAEVGADVLKPANHESVVSIPSRLCLHTAFPFESGAFDWKAWNDNLFAQLDQRGLKADGNAFCRFDVISWTDRGMSAAVDCFVPVT
;
A
#
# COMPACT_ATOMS: atom_id res chain seq x y z
N PRO A 1 -43.39 22.16 16.36
CA PRO A 1 -44.68 21.51 16.19
C PRO A 1 -45.46 21.49 17.50
N GLN A 2 -46.73 21.92 17.49
CA GLN A 2 -47.58 21.88 18.67
C GLN A 2 -48.33 20.55 18.73
N LYS A 3 -48.42 19.98 19.93
CA LYS A 3 -49.24 18.77 20.20
C LYS A 3 -50.64 19.26 20.60
N ALA A 4 -51.71 18.75 19.93
CA ALA A 4 -53.04 18.97 20.42
C ALA A 4 -53.28 18.15 21.70
N GLU A 5 -53.97 18.72 22.70
CA GLU A 5 -54.35 18.00 23.90
C GLU A 5 -55.12 16.75 23.54
N GLY A 6 -54.65 15.59 24.03
CA GLY A 6 -55.27 14.29 23.81
C GLY A 6 -55.02 13.62 22.46
N SER A 7 -54.13 14.15 21.60
CA SER A 7 -53.82 13.58 20.30
C SER A 7 -52.31 13.21 20.16
N SER A 8 -52.04 12.08 19.48
CA SER A 8 -50.65 11.70 19.08
C SER A 8 -50.17 12.48 17.84
N TYR A 9 -51.03 13.25 17.19
CA TYR A 9 -50.68 13.99 15.99
C TYR A 9 -49.95 15.28 16.32
N ARG A 10 -48.94 15.61 15.50
CA ARG A 10 -48.15 16.84 15.55
C ARG A 10 -48.66 17.78 14.43
N TYR A 11 -49.02 18.98 14.81
CA TYR A 11 -49.40 20.03 13.83
C TYR A 11 -48.18 20.90 13.53
N TYR A 12 -47.92 21.13 12.26
CA TYR A 12 -46.80 21.94 11.77
C TYR A 12 -47.37 23.27 11.22
N GLN A 13 -46.73 24.35 11.61
CA GLN A 13 -46.96 25.67 11.03
C GLN A 13 -46.09 25.89 9.80
N ALA A 14 -46.36 26.91 9.00
CA ALA A 14 -45.58 27.23 7.81
C ALA A 14 -44.07 27.40 8.10
N TRP A 15 -43.74 28.00 9.23
CA TRP A 15 -42.37 28.18 9.67
C TRP A 15 -41.70 26.89 10.14
N ASP A 16 -42.40 25.92 10.68
CA ASP A 16 -41.87 24.60 10.98
C ASP A 16 -41.40 23.88 9.73
N MET A 17 -42.11 24.07 8.61
CA MET A 17 -41.69 23.51 7.31
C MET A 17 -40.40 24.14 6.80
N ALA A 18 -40.21 25.45 6.97
CA ALA A 18 -38.97 26.14 6.61
C ALA A 18 -37.79 25.63 7.43
N VAL A 19 -37.96 25.46 8.75
CA VAL A 19 -36.94 24.89 9.65
C VAL A 19 -36.60 23.44 9.28
N LEU A 20 -37.61 22.61 9.01
CA LEU A 20 -37.38 21.22 8.57
C LEU A 20 -36.64 21.15 7.23
N SER A 21 -36.99 22.06 6.29
CA SER A 21 -36.32 22.15 4.99
C SER A 21 -34.84 22.54 5.16
N ALA A 22 -34.56 23.54 5.98
CA ALA A 22 -33.18 23.96 6.29
C ALA A 22 -32.37 22.82 6.97
N CYS A 23 -33.00 22.12 7.94
CA CYS A 23 -32.36 20.93 8.57
C CYS A 23 -32.01 19.87 7.51
N ARG A 24 -32.91 19.61 6.57
CA ARG A 24 -32.65 18.67 5.47
C ARG A 24 -31.51 19.13 4.55
N GLN A 25 -31.43 20.45 4.28
CA GLN A 25 -30.32 21.01 3.49
C GLN A 25 -28.97 20.77 4.19
N TYR A 26 -28.85 21.10 5.48
CA TYR A 26 -27.62 20.85 6.23
C TYR A 26 -27.27 19.36 6.27
N ARG A 27 -28.27 18.50 6.48
CA ARG A 27 -28.07 17.03 6.41
C ARG A 27 -27.55 16.58 5.04
N ALA A 28 -28.06 17.16 3.95
CA ALA A 28 -27.60 16.83 2.59
C ALA A 28 -26.16 17.30 2.32
N LEU A 29 -25.69 18.32 3.04
CA LEU A 29 -24.29 18.77 3.03
C LEU A 29 -23.38 17.91 3.92
N GLY A 30 -23.95 16.89 4.63
CA GLY A 30 -23.21 15.94 5.43
C GLY A 30 -23.03 16.32 6.90
N PHE A 31 -23.77 17.31 7.40
CA PHE A 31 -23.86 17.56 8.84
C PHE A 31 -24.68 16.48 9.53
N THR A 32 -24.37 16.16 10.77
CA THR A 32 -25.18 15.27 11.61
C THR A 32 -26.51 15.95 11.97
N LEU A 33 -27.46 15.17 12.51
CA LEU A 33 -28.74 15.75 12.97
C LEU A 33 -28.51 16.76 14.10
N GLU A 34 -27.57 16.48 14.99
CA GLU A 34 -27.21 17.33 16.12
C GLU A 34 -26.58 18.63 15.63
N GLU A 35 -25.56 18.58 14.79
CA GLU A 35 -24.96 19.77 14.15
C GLU A 35 -26.00 20.60 13.39
N SER A 36 -26.90 19.94 12.63
CA SER A 36 -27.97 20.63 11.91
C SER A 36 -28.95 21.34 12.83
N ALA A 37 -29.25 20.74 14.00
CA ALA A 37 -30.12 21.36 15.01
C ALA A 37 -29.41 22.54 15.71
N GLU A 38 -28.15 22.44 16.00
CA GLU A 38 -27.32 23.52 16.55
C GLU A 38 -27.22 24.69 15.58
N MET A 39 -26.97 24.45 14.30
CA MET A 39 -26.95 25.48 13.25
C MET A 39 -28.29 26.23 13.16
N LEU A 40 -29.43 25.53 13.28
CA LEU A 40 -30.76 26.12 13.27
C LEU A 40 -31.05 26.93 14.55
N GLY A 41 -30.39 26.60 15.65
CA GLY A 41 -30.47 27.35 16.91
C GLY A 41 -29.55 28.58 16.96
N GLN A 42 -28.64 28.74 16.02
CA GLN A 42 -27.73 29.89 15.95
C GLN A 42 -28.51 31.21 15.71
N HIS A 43 -28.33 32.17 16.59
CA HIS A 43 -28.91 33.52 16.43
C HIS A 43 -28.00 34.45 15.62
N ASN A 44 -26.81 33.99 15.26
CA ASN A 44 -25.82 34.75 14.50
C ASN A 44 -25.56 34.07 13.14
N PRO A 45 -25.97 34.70 12.01
CA PRO A 45 -25.70 34.15 10.68
C PRO A 45 -24.19 33.93 10.39
N GLY A 46 -23.29 34.70 11.01
CA GLY A 46 -21.85 34.55 10.89
C GLY A 46 -21.39 33.19 11.37
N ALA A 47 -21.93 32.71 12.49
CA ALA A 47 -21.54 31.37 13.01
C ALA A 47 -21.98 30.26 12.05
N VAL A 48 -23.13 30.36 11.42
CA VAL A 48 -23.56 29.38 10.40
C VAL A 48 -22.64 29.42 9.18
N LEU A 49 -22.15 30.58 8.78
CA LEU A 49 -21.19 30.70 7.67
C LEU A 49 -19.82 30.08 8.03
N ASP A 50 -19.39 30.18 9.28
CA ASP A 50 -18.15 29.60 9.74
C ASP A 50 -18.25 28.06 9.74
N GLU A 51 -19.38 27.48 10.17
CA GLU A 51 -19.64 26.04 10.08
C GLU A 51 -19.62 25.54 8.62
N LEU A 52 -20.24 26.30 7.71
CA LEU A 52 -20.22 25.97 6.29
C LEU A 52 -18.81 26.01 5.70
N ARG A 53 -17.98 27.00 6.06
CA ARG A 53 -16.57 27.07 5.65
C ARG A 53 -15.78 25.88 6.18
N GLY A 54 -15.96 25.53 7.46
CA GLY A 54 -15.34 24.37 8.05
C GLY A 54 -15.71 23.07 7.32
N ARG A 55 -16.96 22.96 6.89
CA ARG A 55 -17.43 21.81 6.10
C ARG A 55 -16.83 21.78 4.69
N GLU A 56 -16.73 22.93 4.03
CA GLU A 56 -16.09 23.09 2.71
C GLU A 56 -14.62 22.62 2.80
N GLU A 57 -13.84 23.12 3.76
CA GLU A 57 -12.46 22.70 3.97
C GLU A 57 -12.31 21.18 4.27
N ALA A 58 -13.25 20.62 5.04
CA ALA A 58 -13.24 19.18 5.32
C ALA A 58 -13.50 18.36 4.05
N ILE A 59 -14.41 18.79 3.20
CA ILE A 59 -14.69 18.14 1.91
C ILE A 59 -13.50 18.27 0.98
N GLU A 60 -12.84 19.42 0.88
CA GLU A 60 -11.65 19.61 0.05
C GLU A 60 -10.49 18.69 0.49
N LYS A 61 -10.24 18.58 1.80
CA LYS A 61 -9.25 17.65 2.36
C LYS A 61 -9.57 16.19 2.01
N GLU A 62 -10.85 15.82 2.11
CA GLU A 62 -11.28 14.47 1.75
C GLU A 62 -11.15 14.20 0.24
N ILE A 63 -11.49 15.14 -0.62
CA ILE A 63 -11.26 15.04 -2.07
C ILE A 63 -9.78 14.86 -2.36
N ALA A 64 -8.90 15.65 -1.76
CA ALA A 64 -7.46 15.53 -1.94
C ALA A 64 -6.95 14.14 -1.50
N ARG A 65 -7.42 13.63 -0.36
CA ARG A 65 -7.11 12.30 0.15
C ARG A 65 -7.58 11.21 -0.83
N GLN A 66 -8.81 11.30 -1.34
CA GLN A 66 -9.36 10.32 -2.30
C GLN A 66 -8.62 10.37 -3.64
N CYS A 67 -8.24 11.55 -4.11
CA CYS A 67 -7.43 11.70 -5.32
C CYS A 67 -6.06 11.03 -5.16
N GLN A 68 -5.42 11.18 -4.01
CA GLN A 68 -4.14 10.51 -3.72
C GLN A 68 -4.30 8.99 -3.68
N MET A 69 -5.34 8.48 -3.00
CA MET A 69 -5.65 7.06 -2.95
C MET A 69 -5.86 6.49 -4.36
N LEU A 70 -6.62 7.19 -5.20
CA LEU A 70 -6.86 6.77 -6.59
C LEU A 70 -5.56 6.70 -7.40
N ARG A 71 -4.63 7.65 -7.21
CA ARG A 71 -3.32 7.62 -7.86
C ARG A 71 -2.53 6.38 -7.44
N THR A 72 -2.51 6.07 -6.15
CA THR A 72 -1.82 4.89 -5.60
C THR A 72 -2.41 3.58 -6.15
N VAL A 73 -3.74 3.43 -6.15
CA VAL A 73 -4.41 2.25 -6.72
C VAL A 73 -4.08 2.08 -8.21
N ARG A 74 -4.08 3.19 -8.97
CA ARG A 74 -3.74 3.15 -10.40
C ARG A 74 -2.28 2.79 -10.65
N ALA A 75 -1.36 3.28 -9.82
CA ALA A 75 0.06 2.92 -9.90
C ALA A 75 0.22 1.42 -9.63
N TRP A 76 -0.30 0.95 -8.53
CA TRP A 76 -0.21 -0.44 -8.12
C TRP A 76 -0.81 -1.41 -9.17
N ARG A 77 -2.00 -1.07 -9.70
CA ARG A 77 -2.62 -1.86 -10.77
C ARG A 77 -1.72 -1.97 -12.01
N ARG A 78 -1.09 -0.86 -12.45
CA ARG A 78 -0.20 -0.87 -13.61
C ARG A 78 1.05 -1.72 -13.37
N GLU A 79 1.63 -1.65 -12.19
CA GLU A 79 2.77 -2.47 -11.79
C GLU A 79 2.42 -3.95 -11.80
N ALA A 80 1.28 -4.33 -11.21
CA ALA A 80 0.78 -5.69 -11.22
C ALA A 80 0.46 -6.20 -12.65
N GLU A 81 -0.13 -5.37 -13.50
CA GLU A 81 -0.38 -5.69 -14.91
C GLU A 81 0.94 -5.90 -15.67
N ALA A 82 1.95 -5.06 -15.43
CA ALA A 82 3.27 -5.19 -16.04
C ALA A 82 3.97 -6.47 -15.58
N ALA A 83 3.98 -6.78 -14.28
CA ALA A 83 4.51 -8.02 -13.74
C ALA A 83 3.82 -9.25 -14.35
N CYS A 84 2.48 -9.25 -14.42
CA CYS A 84 1.74 -10.34 -15.07
C CYS A 84 2.10 -10.48 -16.57
N ALA A 85 2.29 -9.37 -17.27
CA ALA A 85 2.67 -9.38 -18.68
C ALA A 85 4.11 -9.87 -18.89
N LEU A 86 4.98 -9.72 -17.90
CA LEU A 86 6.38 -10.14 -17.93
C LEU A 86 6.59 -11.60 -17.53
N MET A 87 5.56 -12.29 -17.02
CA MET A 87 5.71 -13.68 -16.55
C MET A 87 6.38 -14.57 -17.58
N GLY A 88 7.44 -15.27 -17.15
CA GLY A 88 8.22 -16.17 -17.97
C GLY A 88 9.10 -15.51 -19.05
N ARG A 89 9.17 -14.17 -19.06
CA ARG A 89 10.04 -13.40 -19.94
C ARG A 89 11.12 -12.69 -19.13
N PHE A 90 12.21 -12.32 -19.82
CA PHE A 90 13.33 -11.62 -19.21
C PHE A 90 13.68 -10.38 -20.03
N GLU A 91 13.74 -9.24 -19.39
CA GLU A 91 14.06 -7.95 -20.01
C GLU A 91 15.19 -7.26 -19.21
N LEU A 92 15.90 -6.34 -19.83
CA LEU A 92 16.89 -5.52 -19.12
C LEU A 92 16.26 -4.19 -18.74
N GLU A 93 16.16 -3.95 -17.43
CA GLU A 93 15.57 -2.74 -16.89
C GLU A 93 16.29 -2.31 -15.62
N ALA A 94 16.27 -1.02 -15.30
CA ALA A 94 16.79 -0.53 -14.03
C ALA A 94 15.72 -0.67 -12.94
N ASN A 95 16.10 -1.26 -11.80
CA ASN A 95 15.23 -1.30 -10.62
C ASN A 95 15.06 0.09 -10.02
N THR A 96 13.97 0.30 -9.31
CA THR A 96 13.78 1.50 -8.47
C THR A 96 14.63 1.38 -7.20
N ALA A 97 15.37 2.45 -6.88
CA ALA A 97 16.08 2.52 -5.60
C ALA A 97 15.10 2.34 -4.44
N THR A 98 15.40 1.42 -3.54
CA THR A 98 14.50 0.93 -2.50
C THR A 98 15.22 0.85 -1.16
N ARG A 99 14.57 1.28 -0.08
CA ARG A 99 14.94 0.89 1.28
C ARG A 99 14.18 -0.37 1.65
N PHE A 100 14.87 -1.34 2.20
CA PHE A 100 14.32 -2.64 2.55
C PHE A 100 14.60 -2.95 4.02
N LEU A 101 13.54 -3.22 4.78
CA LEU A 101 13.59 -3.62 6.18
C LEU A 101 13.27 -5.12 6.27
N PRO A 102 14.28 -6.00 6.41
CA PRO A 102 14.04 -7.43 6.60
C PRO A 102 13.36 -7.68 7.95
N TYR A 103 12.48 -8.67 8.03
CA TYR A 103 11.88 -9.14 9.27
C TYR A 103 11.86 -10.65 9.41
N GLN A 104 12.21 -11.38 8.34
CA GLN A 104 12.28 -12.83 8.32
C GLN A 104 13.54 -13.28 7.58
N TYR A 105 14.26 -14.24 8.12
CA TYR A 105 15.47 -14.84 7.58
C TYR A 105 15.27 -16.36 7.48
N GLY A 106 15.10 -16.88 6.27
CA GLY A 106 14.60 -18.24 6.08
C GLY A 106 13.25 -18.42 6.75
N ASP A 107 13.16 -19.40 7.65
CA ASP A 107 11.92 -19.70 8.41
C ASP A 107 11.84 -18.95 9.74
N GLU A 108 12.84 -18.16 10.10
CA GLU A 108 12.90 -17.46 11.39
C GLU A 108 12.48 -15.98 11.27
N LEU A 109 11.50 -15.59 12.06
CA LEU A 109 11.14 -14.18 12.25
C LEU A 109 12.11 -13.50 13.23
N THR A 110 12.41 -12.23 13.00
CA THR A 110 13.15 -11.42 13.99
C THR A 110 12.43 -11.43 15.34
N ARG A 111 13.23 -11.52 16.42
CA ARG A 111 12.73 -11.49 17.81
C ARG A 111 13.18 -10.24 18.57
N ASP A 112 13.98 -9.41 17.93
CA ASP A 112 14.45 -8.16 18.54
C ASP A 112 13.30 -7.16 18.62
N GLU A 113 13.01 -6.66 19.82
CA GLU A 113 11.87 -5.76 20.09
C GLU A 113 12.05 -4.39 19.41
N ALA A 114 13.26 -3.87 19.31
CA ALA A 114 13.53 -2.61 18.62
C ALA A 114 13.26 -2.77 17.12
N HIS A 115 13.68 -3.90 16.55
CA HIS A 115 13.42 -4.25 15.17
C HIS A 115 11.92 -4.43 14.89
N LEU A 116 11.21 -5.18 15.74
CA LEU A 116 9.75 -5.35 15.63
C LEU A 116 8.99 -4.03 15.75
N SER A 117 9.47 -3.11 16.59
CA SER A 117 8.89 -1.76 16.69
C SER A 117 9.07 -0.98 15.38
N CYS A 118 10.24 -1.08 14.75
CA CYS A 118 10.51 -0.49 13.44
C CYS A 118 9.59 -1.09 12.36
N VAL A 119 9.41 -2.41 12.34
CA VAL A 119 8.50 -3.09 11.40
C VAL A 119 7.06 -2.61 11.57
N ARG A 120 6.58 -2.47 12.82
CA ARG A 120 5.22 -1.95 13.10
C ARG A 120 5.03 -0.53 12.59
N GLU A 121 6.02 0.32 12.76
CA GLU A 121 5.97 1.70 12.25
C GLU A 121 5.98 1.73 10.72
N TRP A 122 6.83 0.93 10.06
CA TRP A 122 6.82 0.82 8.61
C TRP A 122 5.46 0.36 8.07
N LEU A 123 4.81 -0.59 8.70
CA LEU A 123 3.45 -1.04 8.34
C LEU A 123 2.41 0.09 8.43
N GLY A 124 2.64 1.09 9.28
CA GLY A 124 1.81 2.30 9.36
C GLY A 124 1.87 3.18 8.10
N HIS A 125 2.86 2.98 7.24
CA HIS A 125 3.01 3.70 5.97
C HIS A 125 2.37 3.00 4.77
N ILE A 126 1.62 1.91 4.97
CA ILE A 126 0.82 1.32 3.88
C ILE A 126 -0.16 2.39 3.33
N PRO A 127 -0.27 2.59 2.01
CA PRO A 127 0.12 1.68 0.92
C PRO A 127 1.47 1.97 0.25
N TYR A 128 2.35 2.75 0.84
CA TYR A 128 3.67 3.08 0.26
C TYR A 128 4.74 2.04 0.59
N VAL A 129 4.40 1.10 1.46
CA VAL A 129 5.22 -0.04 1.84
C VAL A 129 4.63 -1.31 1.22
N TYR A 130 5.47 -2.17 0.71
CA TYR A 130 5.11 -3.46 0.11
C TYR A 130 5.95 -4.59 0.68
N VAL A 131 5.47 -5.82 0.53
CA VAL A 131 6.24 -7.01 0.90
C VAL A 131 7.21 -7.35 -0.21
N GLY A 132 8.46 -7.62 0.15
CA GLY A 132 9.50 -8.04 -0.78
C GLY A 132 10.38 -9.12 -0.18
N MET A 133 11.27 -9.63 -1.00
CA MET A 133 12.30 -10.59 -0.57
C MET A 133 13.63 -10.32 -1.26
N LEU A 134 14.72 -10.64 -0.56
CA LEU A 134 16.05 -10.77 -1.12
C LEU A 134 16.35 -12.25 -1.30
N VAL A 135 16.65 -12.62 -2.53
CA VAL A 135 17.00 -13.99 -2.92
C VAL A 135 18.46 -14.01 -3.28
N PRO A 136 19.29 -14.79 -2.56
CA PRO A 136 20.68 -14.97 -2.94
C PRO A 136 20.78 -15.59 -4.33
N VAL A 137 21.54 -14.96 -5.22
CA VAL A 137 21.81 -15.46 -6.57
C VAL A 137 23.26 -15.93 -6.61
N GLY A 138 23.45 -17.24 -6.72
CA GLY A 138 24.75 -17.87 -6.79
C GLY A 138 24.71 -19.08 -7.68
N GLY A 139 25.90 -19.60 -8.07
CA GLY A 139 25.99 -20.82 -8.88
C GLY A 139 25.21 -21.99 -8.25
N SER A 140 24.91 -23.02 -9.04
CA SER A 140 23.90 -24.06 -8.80
C SER A 140 23.84 -24.68 -7.40
N ASP A 141 24.95 -24.66 -6.64
CA ASP A 141 25.00 -25.23 -5.30
C ASP A 141 24.81 -24.21 -4.16
N ALA A 142 24.98 -22.90 -4.43
CA ALA A 142 24.93 -21.86 -3.40
C ALA A 142 23.50 -21.37 -3.08
N CYS A 143 22.55 -21.55 -3.99
CA CYS A 143 21.19 -21.05 -3.80
C CYS A 143 20.29 -22.00 -2.98
N ALA A 144 20.66 -23.27 -2.87
CA ALA A 144 19.87 -24.28 -2.15
C ALA A 144 19.91 -24.09 -0.63
N ASP A 145 21.02 -23.53 -0.09
CA ASP A 145 21.26 -23.40 1.34
C ASP A 145 21.26 -21.96 1.87
N ALA A 146 21.21 -20.95 1.00
CA ALA A 146 21.20 -19.56 1.45
C ALA A 146 19.79 -19.11 1.83
N PRO A 147 19.59 -18.54 3.03
CA PRO A 147 18.27 -18.16 3.48
C PRO A 147 17.71 -16.98 2.66
N ILE A 148 16.50 -17.15 2.16
CA ILE A 148 15.72 -16.04 1.59
C ILE A 148 15.38 -15.09 2.73
N THR A 149 15.52 -13.80 2.48
CA THR A 149 15.18 -12.78 3.46
C THR A 149 13.89 -12.10 3.02
N VAL A 150 12.85 -12.16 3.84
CA VAL A 150 11.56 -11.47 3.59
C VAL A 150 11.49 -10.20 4.42
N GLY A 151 10.93 -9.15 3.85
CA GLY A 151 10.89 -7.87 4.51
C GLY A 151 9.88 -6.89 3.88
N LEU A 152 9.95 -5.66 4.35
CA LEU A 152 9.18 -4.53 3.84
C LEU A 152 10.06 -3.67 2.94
N GLY A 153 9.58 -3.36 1.75
CA GLY A 153 10.22 -2.45 0.82
C GLY A 153 9.48 -1.13 0.72
N MET A 154 10.23 -0.06 0.50
CA MET A 154 9.71 1.28 0.20
C MET A 154 10.63 1.94 -0.81
N ALA A 155 10.07 2.50 -1.90
CA ALA A 155 10.86 3.29 -2.84
C ALA A 155 11.58 4.44 -2.11
N GLU A 156 12.83 4.71 -2.44
CA GLU A 156 13.66 5.70 -1.73
C GLU A 156 13.04 7.09 -1.73
N VAL A 157 12.42 7.49 -2.85
CA VAL A 157 11.67 8.77 -2.96
C VAL A 157 10.53 8.83 -1.93
N GLY A 158 9.83 7.71 -1.69
CA GLY A 158 8.80 7.61 -0.66
C GLY A 158 9.39 7.68 0.75
N ALA A 159 10.51 6.99 0.98
CA ALA A 159 11.21 6.99 2.26
C ALA A 159 11.74 8.38 2.65
N ASP A 160 12.19 9.17 1.69
CA ASP A 160 12.67 10.54 1.92
C ASP A 160 11.54 11.49 2.35
N VAL A 161 10.33 11.25 1.87
CA VAL A 161 9.13 12.04 2.22
C VAL A 161 8.53 11.58 3.54
N LEU A 162 8.33 10.29 3.70
CA LEU A 162 7.63 9.69 4.86
C LEU A 162 8.53 9.56 6.08
N LYS A 163 9.86 9.49 5.88
CA LYS A 163 10.88 9.37 6.92
C LYS A 163 10.58 8.23 7.91
N PRO A 164 10.40 6.99 7.42
CA PRO A 164 10.10 5.86 8.28
C PRO A 164 11.22 5.66 9.29
N ALA A 165 10.90 5.02 10.43
CA ALA A 165 11.88 4.67 11.44
C ALA A 165 13.08 3.96 10.82
N ASN A 166 14.27 4.33 11.27
CA ASN A 166 15.51 3.71 10.82
C ASN A 166 15.96 2.66 11.82
N HIS A 167 16.52 1.56 11.31
CA HIS A 167 17.11 0.49 12.09
C HIS A 167 18.40 0.03 11.38
N GLU A 168 19.36 -0.50 12.11
CA GLU A 168 20.63 -0.96 11.54
C GLU A 168 20.47 -2.08 10.48
N SER A 169 19.37 -2.84 10.56
CA SER A 169 19.04 -3.87 9.58
C SER A 169 18.43 -3.33 8.27
N VAL A 170 18.13 -2.04 8.18
CA VAL A 170 17.61 -1.47 6.93
C VAL A 170 18.69 -1.50 5.85
N VAL A 171 18.38 -2.17 4.75
CA VAL A 171 19.26 -2.32 3.60
C VAL A 171 18.86 -1.32 2.51
N SER A 172 19.84 -0.60 1.97
CA SER A 172 19.64 0.23 0.77
C SER A 172 19.90 -0.60 -0.48
N ILE A 173 18.93 -0.65 -1.37
CA ILE A 173 19.01 -1.31 -2.67
C ILE A 173 19.08 -0.20 -3.72
N PRO A 174 20.27 0.11 -4.27
CA PRO A 174 20.43 1.19 -5.23
C PRO A 174 19.77 0.86 -6.57
N SER A 175 19.37 1.88 -7.31
CA SER A 175 18.97 1.70 -8.70
C SER A 175 20.17 1.30 -9.56
N ARG A 176 20.03 0.21 -10.28
CA ARG A 176 21.06 -0.35 -11.16
C ARG A 176 20.42 -1.19 -12.28
N LEU A 177 21.17 -1.49 -13.32
CA LEU A 177 20.71 -2.37 -14.39
C LEU A 177 20.48 -3.78 -13.83
N CYS A 178 19.32 -4.35 -14.13
CA CYS A 178 18.92 -5.67 -13.69
C CYS A 178 18.41 -6.50 -14.87
N LEU A 179 18.58 -7.80 -14.78
CA LEU A 179 17.76 -8.72 -15.54
C LEU A 179 16.42 -8.84 -14.79
N HIS A 180 15.37 -8.30 -15.40
CA HIS A 180 14.02 -8.18 -14.84
C HIS A 180 13.13 -9.30 -15.37
N THR A 181 12.41 -9.96 -14.49
CA THR A 181 11.44 -11.02 -14.80
C THR A 181 10.32 -11.05 -13.77
N ALA A 182 9.22 -11.70 -14.12
CA ALA A 182 8.18 -12.03 -13.15
C ALA A 182 7.86 -13.52 -13.20
N PHE A 183 7.45 -14.05 -12.04
CA PHE A 183 7.08 -15.46 -11.93
C PHE A 183 5.93 -15.68 -10.95
N PRO A 184 5.12 -16.73 -11.15
CA PRO A 184 4.12 -17.13 -10.17
C PRO A 184 4.83 -17.81 -9.00
N PHE A 185 4.49 -17.42 -7.80
CA PHE A 185 5.00 -18.01 -6.56
C PHE A 185 3.87 -18.67 -5.79
N GLU A 186 4.10 -19.89 -5.31
CA GLU A 186 3.19 -20.60 -4.41
C GLU A 186 4.02 -21.13 -3.23
N SER A 187 3.66 -20.71 -2.01
CA SER A 187 4.40 -21.11 -0.80
C SER A 187 4.36 -22.62 -0.62
N GLY A 188 5.55 -23.21 -0.39
CA GLY A 188 5.71 -24.67 -0.22
C GLY A 188 5.72 -25.49 -1.50
N ALA A 189 5.43 -24.89 -2.68
CA ALA A 189 5.43 -25.59 -3.96
C ALA A 189 6.35 -24.95 -5.01
N PHE A 190 6.97 -23.81 -4.72
CA PHE A 190 7.84 -23.13 -5.67
C PHE A 190 9.20 -23.84 -5.81
N ASP A 191 9.54 -24.22 -7.04
CA ASP A 191 10.82 -24.88 -7.36
C ASP A 191 11.93 -23.83 -7.58
N TRP A 192 12.60 -23.47 -6.49
CA TRP A 192 13.71 -22.52 -6.50
C TRP A 192 14.88 -23.00 -7.38
N LYS A 193 15.11 -24.30 -7.46
CA LYS A 193 16.17 -24.84 -8.28
C LYS A 193 15.89 -24.65 -9.76
N ALA A 194 14.70 -25.03 -10.21
CA ALA A 194 14.30 -24.85 -11.63
C ALA A 194 14.28 -23.37 -12.00
N TRP A 195 13.86 -22.50 -11.11
CA TRP A 195 13.87 -21.05 -11.33
C TRP A 195 15.31 -20.53 -11.48
N ASN A 196 16.21 -20.93 -10.58
CA ASN A 196 17.62 -20.53 -10.59
C ASN A 196 18.33 -21.03 -11.85
N ASP A 197 18.15 -22.31 -12.21
CA ASP A 197 18.72 -22.90 -13.44
C ASP A 197 18.29 -22.13 -14.69
N ASN A 198 17.00 -21.75 -14.79
CA ASN A 198 16.50 -20.93 -15.89
C ASN A 198 17.11 -19.51 -15.86
N LEU A 199 17.21 -18.87 -14.70
CA LEU A 199 17.84 -17.56 -14.55
C LEU A 199 19.28 -17.57 -15.07
N PHE A 200 20.11 -18.57 -14.66
CA PHE A 200 21.48 -18.67 -15.11
C PHE A 200 21.60 -18.93 -16.61
N ALA A 201 20.72 -19.75 -17.18
CA ALA A 201 20.67 -19.97 -18.63
C ALA A 201 20.36 -18.66 -19.37
N GLN A 202 19.50 -17.80 -18.82
CA GLN A 202 19.18 -16.50 -19.40
C GLN A 202 20.32 -15.49 -19.26
N LEU A 203 21.06 -15.51 -18.15
CA LEU A 203 22.27 -14.70 -17.96
C LEU A 203 23.36 -15.10 -18.95
N ASP A 204 23.67 -16.40 -19.05
CA ASP A 204 24.69 -16.92 -19.97
C ASP A 204 24.37 -16.62 -21.43
N GLN A 205 23.10 -16.79 -21.83
CA GLN A 205 22.64 -16.49 -23.20
C GLN A 205 22.89 -15.03 -23.59
N ARG A 206 22.86 -14.11 -22.61
CA ARG A 206 23.05 -12.67 -22.81
C ARG A 206 24.47 -12.20 -22.53
N GLY A 207 25.36 -13.09 -22.07
CA GLY A 207 26.71 -12.74 -21.67
C GLY A 207 26.76 -11.88 -20.42
N LEU A 208 25.76 -11.98 -19.53
CA LEU A 208 25.64 -11.21 -18.30
C LEU A 208 26.05 -12.05 -17.10
N LYS A 209 26.47 -11.37 -16.03
CA LYS A 209 26.77 -12.00 -14.74
C LYS A 209 25.90 -11.35 -13.65
N ALA A 210 25.34 -12.18 -12.78
CA ALA A 210 24.66 -11.67 -11.60
C ALA A 210 25.67 -10.97 -10.67
N ASP A 211 25.27 -9.81 -10.13
CA ASP A 211 26.10 -8.97 -9.26
C ASP A 211 25.33 -8.64 -7.97
N GLY A 212 25.09 -9.65 -7.14
CA GLY A 212 24.41 -9.53 -5.85
C GLY A 212 23.09 -10.28 -5.79
N ASN A 213 22.35 -10.04 -4.70
CA ASN A 213 21.06 -10.67 -4.45
C ASN A 213 19.98 -10.15 -5.41
N ALA A 214 19.09 -11.02 -5.87
CA ALA A 214 17.87 -10.60 -6.52
C ALA A 214 16.95 -9.92 -5.52
N PHE A 215 16.36 -8.82 -5.92
CA PHE A 215 15.28 -8.17 -5.17
C PHE A 215 13.95 -8.49 -5.83
N CYS A 216 13.06 -9.05 -5.05
CA CYS A 216 11.74 -9.46 -5.52
C CYS A 216 10.65 -8.73 -4.73
N ARG A 217 9.58 -8.33 -5.43
CA ARG A 217 8.40 -7.71 -4.85
C ARG A 217 7.19 -8.60 -5.08
N PHE A 218 6.35 -8.72 -4.07
CA PHE A 218 5.06 -9.40 -4.19
C PHE A 218 4.00 -8.39 -4.65
N ASP A 219 3.56 -8.49 -5.91
CA ASP A 219 2.61 -7.52 -6.49
C ASP A 219 1.16 -7.91 -6.28
N VAL A 220 0.82 -9.17 -6.50
CA VAL A 220 -0.54 -9.69 -6.29
C VAL A 220 -0.44 -10.87 -5.35
N ILE A 221 -0.97 -10.70 -4.16
CA ILE A 221 -0.96 -11.76 -3.14
C ILE A 221 -2.39 -12.26 -2.97
N SER A 222 -2.55 -13.58 -2.98
CA SER A 222 -3.79 -14.27 -2.65
C SER A 222 -3.51 -15.43 -1.70
N TRP A 223 -4.52 -15.83 -0.95
CA TRP A 223 -4.45 -17.00 -0.09
C TRP A 223 -5.36 -18.09 -0.64
N THR A 224 -4.81 -19.26 -0.85
CA THR A 224 -5.51 -20.43 -1.38
C THR A 224 -5.49 -21.56 -0.35
N ASP A 225 -6.20 -22.64 -0.60
CA ASP A 225 -6.17 -23.86 0.24
C ASP A 225 -4.75 -24.48 0.32
N ARG A 226 -3.85 -24.12 -0.60
CA ARG A 226 -2.46 -24.58 -0.66
C ARG A 226 -1.47 -23.62 0.00
N GLY A 227 -1.93 -22.45 0.48
CA GLY A 227 -1.11 -21.42 1.08
C GLY A 227 -1.12 -20.11 0.28
N MET A 228 -0.06 -19.31 0.47
CA MET A 228 0.09 -18.04 -0.22
C MET A 228 0.45 -18.26 -1.69
N SER A 229 -0.28 -17.61 -2.58
CA SER A 229 0.04 -17.49 -4.00
C SER A 229 0.25 -16.01 -4.35
N ALA A 230 1.25 -15.72 -5.17
CA ALA A 230 1.58 -14.36 -5.56
C ALA A 230 2.12 -14.28 -7.01
N ALA A 231 1.94 -13.12 -7.63
CA ALA A 231 2.80 -12.70 -8.73
C ALA A 231 4.01 -11.99 -8.12
N VAL A 232 5.20 -12.46 -8.45
CA VAL A 232 6.46 -11.92 -7.93
C VAL A 232 7.21 -11.25 -9.05
N ASP A 233 7.50 -9.96 -8.86
CA ASP A 233 8.31 -9.12 -9.73
C ASP A 233 9.76 -9.16 -9.23
N CYS A 234 10.71 -9.51 -10.08
CA CYS A 234 12.07 -9.88 -9.67
C CYS A 234 13.13 -9.15 -10.49
N PHE A 235 14.02 -8.48 -9.80
CA PHE A 235 15.15 -7.74 -10.36
C PHE A 235 16.47 -8.40 -9.91
N VAL A 236 17.22 -8.94 -10.85
CA VAL A 236 18.53 -9.54 -10.63
C VAL A 236 19.59 -8.56 -11.11
N PRO A 237 20.38 -7.93 -10.22
CA PRO A 237 21.43 -7.02 -10.61
C PRO A 237 22.46 -7.72 -11.51
N VAL A 238 22.90 -7.03 -12.59
CA VAL A 238 23.82 -7.60 -13.58
C VAL A 238 24.96 -6.68 -13.94
N THR A 239 26.06 -7.32 -14.37
CA THR A 239 27.25 -6.70 -14.97
C THR A 239 27.61 -7.36 -16.29
#